data_329bd7490f50352bc0db127712b47363
#
_entry.id   329bd7490f50352bc0db127712b47363
#
_cell.length_a   1.000
_cell.length_b   1.000
_cell.length_c   1.000
_cell.angle_alpha   90.00
_cell.angle_beta   90.00
_cell.angle_gamma   90.00
#
_symmetry.space_group_name_H-M   'P 1'
#
loop_
_entity.id
_entity.type
_entity.pdbx_description
1 polymer ?
#
loop_
_entity_poly.entity_id
_entity_poly.type
_entity_poly.pdbx_seq_one_letter_code
_entity_poly.pdbx_strand_id
1 'polypeptide(L)'
;MTLELSAAGPRTPRITTRGETVPTVPPASTAADAVDVTALLERGRTLATPVLRAAINRLAPPMDTVAAYHFGWIDAEGNPAEGDGGKAVRPALAVMSAEAAGAAPEVGVPGAVAVELVHNFSLLHDDLMDGDEQRRHRDTVWKVHGPAQAILVGDALFALANELLLELGTVEAGRATRRLTTATRALIDGQAQDISYEHRDRVSVEECLEMEGNKTGALLACACSIGAVLGGADDVTADTLEKYGYHLGLAFQAVDDLLGIWGDPVATGKQTWSDLRQRKKSLPVVAALAAGGPASDRLGELLAEDAKSSDFENFSEEEFAVRAALIEEAGGREWTAQEARRQHTIAIEALDTILMPDHVRAQFVELADFVVVRKR
;
A
#
# COMPACT_ATOMS: atom_id res chain seq x y z
N MET A 1 47.17 -61.63 59.22
CA MET A 1 47.72 -60.47 59.85
C MET A 1 46.65 -59.39 59.76
N THR A 2 45.97 -59.23 60.84
CA THR A 2 44.67 -58.60 61.10
C THR A 2 44.83 -57.08 61.07
N LEU A 3 43.94 -56.40 60.43
CA LEU A 3 43.72 -54.97 60.52
C LEU A 3 42.40 -54.63 61.17
N GLU A 4 42.49 -53.97 62.29
CA GLU A 4 41.34 -53.49 63.10
C GLU A 4 40.84 -52.17 62.48
N LEU A 5 39.50 -52.10 62.34
CA LEU A 5 38.74 -50.92 61.97
C LEU A 5 38.39 -50.12 63.23
N SER A 6 38.84 -48.84 63.29
CA SER A 6 38.33 -47.90 64.31
C SER A 6 37.33 -46.95 63.64
N ALA A 7 36.12 -46.91 64.23
CA ALA A 7 35.03 -46.04 63.81
C ALA A 7 35.18 -44.64 64.41
N ALA A 8 35.10 -43.58 63.56
CA ALA A 8 34.85 -42.21 64.00
C ALA A 8 33.64 -41.63 63.24
N GLY A 9 32.65 -41.20 64.01
CA GLY A 9 31.36 -40.70 63.57
C GLY A 9 31.44 -39.32 62.86
N PRO A 10 30.42 -38.93 62.14
CA PRO A 10 30.45 -37.78 61.29
C PRO A 10 30.29 -36.45 62.04
N ARG A 11 31.21 -35.52 61.79
CA ARG A 11 31.09 -34.10 62.21
C ARG A 11 30.40 -33.33 61.12
N THR A 12 29.23 -32.76 61.46
CA THR A 12 28.53 -31.76 60.62
C THR A 12 29.30 -30.47 60.49
N PRO A 13 29.55 -29.97 59.27
CA PRO A 13 30.13 -28.63 59.11
C PRO A 13 29.03 -27.57 59.25
N ARG A 14 29.28 -26.56 60.08
CA ARG A 14 28.52 -25.30 60.14
C ARG A 14 28.75 -24.53 58.86
N ILE A 15 27.70 -24.27 58.10
CA ILE A 15 27.70 -23.36 56.94
C ILE A 15 27.53 -21.96 57.49
N THR A 16 28.57 -21.17 57.41
CA THR A 16 28.55 -19.68 57.56
C THR A 16 28.07 -19.10 56.22
N THR A 17 26.85 -18.60 56.21
CA THR A 17 26.31 -17.82 55.10
C THR A 17 27.04 -16.49 55.00
N ARG A 18 28.04 -16.38 54.10
CA ARG A 18 28.48 -15.10 53.54
C ARG A 18 27.40 -14.69 52.54
N GLY A 19 26.78 -13.52 52.76
CA GLY A 19 25.85 -12.92 51.81
C GLY A 19 26.61 -12.57 50.51
N GLU A 20 26.43 -13.42 49.49
CA GLU A 20 26.68 -13.06 48.11
C GLU A 20 25.49 -12.30 47.62
N THR A 21 25.69 -11.02 47.36
CA THR A 21 24.75 -10.19 46.60
C THR A 21 24.62 -10.79 45.20
N VAL A 22 23.47 -11.38 44.92
CA VAL A 22 23.06 -11.77 43.55
C VAL A 22 23.13 -10.51 42.69
N PRO A 23 23.88 -10.48 41.56
CA PRO A 23 23.83 -9.37 40.67
C PRO A 23 22.40 -9.26 40.14
N THR A 24 21.72 -8.17 40.49
CA THR A 24 20.45 -7.79 39.87
C THR A 24 20.74 -7.56 38.39
N VAL A 25 20.22 -8.46 37.55
CA VAL A 25 20.09 -8.22 36.10
C VAL A 25 19.31 -6.91 35.98
N PRO A 26 19.85 -5.88 35.32
CA PRO A 26 19.06 -4.68 35.07
C PRO A 26 17.78 -5.09 34.32
N PRO A 27 16.62 -4.49 34.63
CA PRO A 27 15.40 -4.78 33.88
C PRO A 27 15.70 -4.57 32.41
N ALA A 28 15.33 -5.55 31.58
CA ALA A 28 15.39 -5.44 30.15
C ALA A 28 14.80 -4.08 29.77
N SER A 29 15.54 -3.34 28.94
CA SER A 29 15.13 -2.02 28.44
C SER A 29 13.69 -2.10 27.95
N THR A 30 12.80 -1.54 28.75
CA THR A 30 11.38 -1.39 28.42
C THR A 30 11.23 -0.14 27.60
N ALA A 31 10.59 -0.26 26.48
CA ALA A 31 10.25 0.67 25.43
C ALA A 31 11.35 0.72 24.34
N ALA A 32 11.28 -0.24 23.41
CA ALA A 32 11.57 0.11 22.04
C ALA A 32 10.66 1.33 21.74
N ASP A 33 11.27 2.47 21.40
CA ASP A 33 10.52 3.66 21.01
C ASP A 33 9.54 3.23 19.93
N ALA A 34 8.23 3.41 20.21
CA ALA A 34 7.19 3.04 19.26
C ALA A 34 7.48 3.76 17.94
N VAL A 35 7.53 3.03 16.84
CA VAL A 35 7.83 3.59 15.53
C VAL A 35 6.72 4.58 15.16
N ASP A 36 7.06 5.83 14.94
CA ASP A 36 6.12 6.83 14.47
C ASP A 36 5.95 6.71 12.95
N VAL A 37 4.87 6.05 12.52
CA VAL A 37 4.55 5.88 11.10
C VAL A 37 4.39 7.22 10.39
N THR A 38 3.85 8.25 11.05
CA THR A 38 3.71 9.58 10.46
C THR A 38 5.09 10.17 10.14
N ALA A 39 6.04 10.03 11.08
CA ALA A 39 7.42 10.47 10.85
C ALA A 39 8.11 9.68 9.71
N LEU A 40 7.83 8.37 9.56
CA LEU A 40 8.33 7.57 8.43
C LEU A 40 7.80 8.07 7.09
N LEU A 41 6.50 8.33 7.00
CA LEU A 41 5.87 8.84 5.79
C LEU A 41 6.40 10.23 5.44
N GLU A 42 6.53 11.11 6.43
CA GLU A 42 7.06 12.46 6.23
C GLU A 42 8.54 12.45 5.83
N ARG A 43 9.35 11.54 6.37
CA ARG A 43 10.73 11.34 5.94
C ARG A 43 10.82 10.95 4.46
N GLY A 44 10.01 9.99 4.03
CA GLY A 44 9.92 9.59 2.62
C GLY A 44 9.55 10.75 1.72
N ARG A 45 8.55 11.55 2.13
CA ARG A 45 8.12 12.76 1.44
C ARG A 45 9.26 13.80 1.35
N THR A 46 9.88 14.11 2.46
CA THR A 46 10.95 15.12 2.56
C THR A 46 12.13 14.78 1.67
N LEU A 47 12.53 13.51 1.60
CA LEU A 47 13.63 13.07 0.75
C LEU A 47 13.26 13.07 -0.73
N ALA A 48 12.05 12.63 -1.09
CA ALA A 48 11.65 12.49 -2.49
C ALA A 48 11.20 13.80 -3.14
N THR A 49 10.51 14.70 -2.41
CA THR A 49 9.88 15.90 -2.99
C THR A 49 10.84 16.83 -3.74
N PRO A 50 12.05 17.16 -3.26
CA PRO A 50 12.96 18.02 -4.00
C PRO A 50 13.38 17.42 -5.35
N VAL A 51 13.64 16.12 -5.39
CA VAL A 51 14.03 15.39 -6.60
C VAL A 51 12.85 15.27 -7.56
N LEU A 52 11.66 15.00 -7.04
CA LEU A 52 10.41 14.94 -7.82
C LEU A 52 10.11 16.31 -8.47
N ARG A 53 10.24 17.41 -7.73
CA ARG A 53 10.08 18.78 -8.30
C ARG A 53 11.11 19.06 -9.39
N ALA A 54 12.37 18.71 -9.16
CA ALA A 54 13.42 18.87 -10.15
C ALA A 54 13.14 18.05 -11.42
N ALA A 55 12.59 16.85 -11.28
CA ALA A 55 12.18 16.00 -12.40
C ALA A 55 11.04 16.62 -13.21
N ILE A 56 9.97 17.07 -12.55
CA ILE A 56 8.82 17.70 -13.21
C ILE A 56 9.24 18.98 -13.98
N ASN A 57 10.16 19.76 -13.42
CA ASN A 57 10.69 20.96 -14.09
C ASN A 57 11.49 20.66 -15.37
N ARG A 58 11.77 19.39 -15.69
CA ARG A 58 12.39 18.98 -16.98
C ARG A 58 11.37 18.86 -18.10
N LEU A 59 10.09 18.74 -17.77
CA LEU A 59 9.02 18.67 -18.77
C LEU A 59 8.88 20.02 -19.49
N ALA A 60 8.59 19.94 -20.77
CA ALA A 60 8.33 21.16 -21.57
C ALA A 60 6.93 21.73 -21.25
N PRO A 61 6.76 23.05 -21.26
CA PRO A 61 5.44 23.65 -21.16
C PRO A 61 4.49 23.18 -22.29
N PRO A 62 3.19 22.94 -21.99
CA PRO A 62 2.52 23.19 -20.70
C PRO A 62 2.58 22.00 -19.74
N MET A 63 3.26 20.90 -20.06
CA MET A 63 3.23 19.66 -19.25
C MET A 63 3.80 19.85 -17.85
N ASP A 64 4.85 20.66 -17.68
CA ASP A 64 5.43 21.03 -16.38
C ASP A 64 4.39 21.68 -15.44
N THR A 65 3.65 22.64 -15.99
CA THR A 65 2.60 23.37 -15.26
C THR A 65 1.41 22.47 -14.93
N VAL A 66 0.95 21.66 -15.89
CA VAL A 66 -0.18 20.72 -15.66
C VAL A 66 0.21 19.63 -14.65
N ALA A 67 1.45 19.12 -14.71
CA ALA A 67 1.96 18.20 -13.69
C ALA A 67 2.03 18.87 -12.30
N ALA A 68 2.55 20.10 -12.21
CA ALA A 68 2.60 20.86 -10.97
C ALA A 68 1.19 21.08 -10.36
N TYR A 69 0.18 21.32 -11.21
CA TYR A 69 -1.22 21.34 -10.79
C TYR A 69 -1.68 20.00 -10.23
N HIS A 70 -1.42 18.89 -10.94
CA HIS A 70 -1.79 17.55 -10.47
C HIS A 70 -1.20 17.23 -9.08
N PHE A 71 0.08 17.54 -8.87
CA PHE A 71 0.75 17.36 -7.58
C PHE A 71 0.27 18.33 -6.49
N GLY A 72 -0.58 19.31 -6.81
CA GLY A 72 -1.09 20.27 -5.86
C GLY A 72 -0.10 21.38 -5.48
N TRP A 73 0.95 21.59 -6.28
CA TRP A 73 1.94 22.62 -6.01
C TRP A 73 1.52 24.01 -6.50
N ILE A 74 0.54 24.05 -7.41
CA ILE A 74 -0.13 25.25 -7.88
C ILE A 74 -1.64 25.03 -7.95
N ASP A 75 -2.40 26.11 -7.94
CA ASP A 75 -3.85 26.11 -8.22
C ASP A 75 -4.15 26.13 -9.73
N ALA A 76 -5.43 26.22 -10.11
CA ALA A 76 -5.86 26.25 -11.51
C ALA A 76 -5.43 27.55 -12.23
N GLU A 77 -5.17 28.62 -11.50
CA GLU A 77 -4.71 29.90 -11.98
C GLU A 77 -3.17 29.99 -12.07
N GLY A 78 -2.45 28.93 -11.61
CA GLY A 78 -0.98 28.86 -11.62
C GLY A 78 -0.31 29.50 -10.41
N ASN A 79 -1.06 29.90 -9.37
CA ASN A 79 -0.48 30.42 -8.15
C ASN A 79 0.04 29.28 -7.26
N PRO A 80 1.11 29.51 -6.47
CA PRO A 80 1.60 28.51 -5.50
C PRO A 80 0.49 28.04 -4.56
N ALA A 81 0.39 26.72 -4.38
CA ALA A 81 -0.55 26.08 -3.49
C ALA A 81 0.16 25.03 -2.63
N GLU A 82 -0.38 24.79 -1.45
CA GLU A 82 0.02 23.67 -0.57
C GLU A 82 -1.06 22.59 -0.67
N GLY A 83 -0.97 21.75 -1.70
CA GLY A 83 -1.88 20.62 -1.87
C GLY A 83 -1.45 19.44 -1.02
N ASP A 84 -2.42 18.62 -0.63
CA ASP A 84 -2.17 17.32 -0.03
C ASP A 84 -1.58 16.37 -1.09
N GLY A 85 -0.27 16.18 -1.08
CA GLY A 85 0.46 15.25 -1.95
C GLY A 85 0.17 13.77 -1.66
N GLY A 86 -0.88 13.45 -0.88
CA GLY A 86 -1.17 12.10 -0.39
C GLY A 86 -0.26 11.65 0.75
N LYS A 87 -0.37 10.39 1.14
CA LYS A 87 0.29 9.87 2.36
C LYS A 87 1.77 9.51 2.18
N ALA A 88 2.33 9.63 0.98
CA ALA A 88 3.73 9.32 0.65
C ALA A 88 4.19 7.89 1.05
N VAL A 89 3.26 6.92 1.04
CA VAL A 89 3.56 5.54 1.43
C VAL A 89 4.61 4.91 0.52
N ARG A 90 4.48 5.09 -0.80
CA ARG A 90 5.41 4.52 -1.79
C ARG A 90 6.82 5.11 -1.69
N PRO A 91 6.99 6.43 -1.58
CA PRO A 91 8.30 7.02 -1.29
C PRO A 91 8.93 6.51 0.00
N ALA A 92 8.16 6.40 1.09
CA ALA A 92 8.66 5.88 2.36
C ALA A 92 9.14 4.43 2.23
N LEU A 93 8.36 3.55 1.58
CA LEU A 93 8.72 2.16 1.33
C LEU A 93 10.01 2.02 0.51
N ALA A 94 10.19 2.83 -0.53
CA ALA A 94 11.39 2.79 -1.35
C ALA A 94 12.64 3.25 -0.57
N VAL A 95 12.52 4.27 0.27
CA VAL A 95 13.60 4.72 1.15
C VAL A 95 13.95 3.64 2.19
N MET A 96 12.93 3.08 2.86
CA MET A 96 13.12 2.01 3.84
C MET A 96 13.73 0.75 3.23
N SER A 97 13.38 0.42 1.98
CA SER A 97 13.94 -0.76 1.32
C SER A 97 15.44 -0.61 1.01
N ALA A 98 15.94 0.60 0.73
CA ALA A 98 17.38 0.85 0.65
C ALA A 98 18.07 0.59 2.00
N GLU A 99 17.47 1.03 3.10
CA GLU A 99 17.98 0.77 4.45
C GLU A 99 17.94 -0.72 4.82
N ALA A 100 16.92 -1.46 4.35
CA ALA A 100 16.84 -2.91 4.52
C ALA A 100 18.01 -3.63 3.86
N ALA A 101 18.55 -3.09 2.75
CA ALA A 101 19.76 -3.57 2.09
C ALA A 101 21.06 -3.05 2.74
N GLY A 102 20.99 -2.31 3.85
CA GLY A 102 22.14 -1.71 4.51
C GLY A 102 22.71 -0.45 3.83
N ALA A 103 21.99 0.11 2.84
CA ALA A 103 22.37 1.34 2.16
C ALA A 103 21.85 2.59 2.90
N ALA A 104 22.39 3.76 2.56
CA ALA A 104 21.84 5.02 3.04
C ALA A 104 20.45 5.30 2.41
N PRO A 105 19.53 5.96 3.13
CA PRO A 105 18.16 6.21 2.65
C PRO A 105 18.11 6.98 1.33
N GLU A 106 19.11 7.86 1.08
CA GLU A 106 19.22 8.66 -0.13
C GLU A 106 19.41 7.79 -1.40
N VAL A 107 19.95 6.58 -1.26
CA VAL A 107 20.12 5.62 -2.36
C VAL A 107 18.75 5.15 -2.90
N GLY A 108 17.73 5.09 -2.03
CA GLY A 108 16.36 4.76 -2.42
C GLY A 108 15.59 5.87 -3.11
N VAL A 109 16.06 7.14 -3.02
CA VAL A 109 15.30 8.31 -3.51
C VAL A 109 14.99 8.26 -5.01
N PRO A 110 15.91 7.91 -5.93
CA PRO A 110 15.56 7.77 -7.35
C PRO A 110 14.44 6.77 -7.58
N GLY A 111 14.46 5.64 -6.86
CA GLY A 111 13.39 4.64 -6.87
C GLY A 111 12.06 5.18 -6.33
N ALA A 112 12.11 5.92 -5.22
CA ALA A 112 10.95 6.57 -4.62
C ALA A 112 10.27 7.53 -5.60
N VAL A 113 11.06 8.37 -6.27
CA VAL A 113 10.55 9.33 -7.28
C VAL A 113 10.00 8.61 -8.49
N ALA A 114 10.67 7.59 -9.00
CA ALA A 114 10.23 6.84 -10.16
C ALA A 114 8.88 6.12 -9.90
N VAL A 115 8.72 5.50 -8.74
CA VAL A 115 7.44 4.86 -8.33
C VAL A 115 6.34 5.91 -8.14
N GLU A 116 6.66 7.07 -7.57
CA GLU A 116 5.68 8.15 -7.39
C GLU A 116 5.23 8.76 -8.71
N LEU A 117 6.13 8.89 -9.68
CA LEU A 117 5.79 9.32 -11.05
C LEU A 117 4.84 8.32 -11.73
N VAL A 118 5.14 7.01 -11.64
CA VAL A 118 4.24 5.97 -12.18
C VAL A 118 2.89 5.98 -11.47
N HIS A 119 2.86 6.16 -10.15
CA HIS A 119 1.60 6.28 -9.43
C HIS A 119 0.76 7.47 -9.92
N ASN A 120 1.38 8.64 -10.08
CA ASN A 120 0.66 9.83 -10.54
C ASN A 120 0.28 9.76 -12.02
N PHE A 121 1.08 9.08 -12.87
CA PHE A 121 0.67 8.68 -14.21
C PHE A 121 -0.65 7.91 -14.18
N SER A 122 -0.74 6.85 -13.37
CA SER A 122 -1.96 6.04 -13.29
C SER A 122 -3.16 6.85 -12.79
N LEU A 123 -2.98 7.72 -11.78
CA LEU A 123 -4.06 8.57 -11.28
C LEU A 123 -4.62 9.53 -12.33
N LEU A 124 -3.75 10.12 -13.18
CA LEU A 124 -4.18 11.01 -14.26
C LEU A 124 -5.06 10.29 -15.28
N HIS A 125 -4.69 9.05 -15.61
CA HIS A 125 -5.41 8.24 -16.59
C HIS A 125 -6.68 7.64 -15.97
N ASP A 126 -6.63 7.18 -14.71
CA ASP A 126 -7.78 6.65 -13.98
C ASP A 126 -8.87 7.73 -13.85
N ASP A 127 -8.52 8.95 -13.39
CA ASP A 127 -9.48 10.07 -13.29
C ASP A 127 -10.25 10.31 -14.59
N LEU A 128 -9.55 10.20 -15.73
CA LEU A 128 -10.17 10.39 -17.04
C LEU A 128 -11.03 9.20 -17.46
N MET A 129 -10.58 7.96 -17.22
CA MET A 129 -11.29 6.72 -17.58
C MET A 129 -12.54 6.54 -16.75
N ASP A 130 -12.45 6.84 -15.45
CA ASP A 130 -13.54 6.70 -14.48
C ASP A 130 -14.51 7.91 -14.53
N GLY A 131 -14.13 9.00 -15.24
CA GLY A 131 -14.91 10.25 -15.29
C GLY A 131 -14.91 11.02 -13.96
N ASP A 132 -13.95 10.75 -13.08
CA ASP A 132 -13.84 11.39 -11.78
C ASP A 132 -13.51 12.88 -11.94
N GLU A 133 -14.46 13.74 -11.59
CA GLU A 133 -14.29 15.20 -11.71
C GLU A 133 -13.44 15.78 -10.60
N GLN A 134 -13.32 15.10 -9.45
CA GLN A 134 -12.59 15.58 -8.28
C GLN A 134 -11.69 14.51 -7.68
N ARG A 135 -10.49 14.94 -7.25
CA ARG A 135 -9.53 14.16 -6.49
C ARG A 135 -8.96 14.98 -5.35
N ARG A 136 -9.04 14.46 -4.12
CA ARG A 136 -8.55 15.18 -2.91
C ARG A 136 -9.12 16.59 -2.81
N HIS A 137 -10.44 16.72 -3.01
CA HIS A 137 -11.19 17.99 -2.95
C HIS A 137 -10.75 19.06 -3.97
N ARG A 138 -10.08 18.64 -5.06
CA ARG A 138 -9.69 19.51 -6.18
C ARG A 138 -10.22 18.91 -7.48
N ASP A 139 -10.55 19.77 -8.42
CA ASP A 139 -10.92 19.34 -9.77
C ASP A 139 -9.75 18.60 -10.43
N THR A 140 -10.03 17.52 -11.16
CA THR A 140 -9.04 16.68 -11.82
C THR A 140 -8.42 17.38 -13.04
N VAL A 141 -7.24 16.90 -13.47
CA VAL A 141 -6.54 17.51 -14.62
C VAL A 141 -7.40 17.48 -15.89
N TRP A 142 -8.09 16.36 -16.15
CA TRP A 142 -8.91 16.28 -17.36
C TRP A 142 -10.07 17.29 -17.36
N LYS A 143 -10.61 17.62 -16.19
CA LYS A 143 -11.68 18.61 -16.04
C LYS A 143 -11.17 20.04 -16.24
N VAL A 144 -9.99 20.38 -15.70
CA VAL A 144 -9.43 21.75 -15.75
C VAL A 144 -8.68 21.99 -17.07
N HIS A 145 -7.85 21.05 -17.50
CA HIS A 145 -6.94 21.21 -18.64
C HIS A 145 -7.34 20.39 -19.85
N GLY A 146 -8.41 19.59 -19.75
CA GLY A 146 -8.94 18.76 -20.81
C GLY A 146 -8.30 17.35 -20.89
N PRO A 147 -8.99 16.39 -21.53
CA PRO A 147 -8.58 14.99 -21.60
C PRO A 147 -7.23 14.77 -22.27
N ALA A 148 -6.90 15.54 -23.30
CA ALA A 148 -5.62 15.42 -24.00
C ALA A 148 -4.43 15.72 -23.08
N GLN A 149 -4.54 16.72 -22.20
CA GLN A 149 -3.48 17.03 -21.24
C GLN A 149 -3.33 15.95 -20.17
N ALA A 150 -4.42 15.36 -19.69
CA ALA A 150 -4.36 14.25 -18.74
C ALA A 150 -3.58 13.05 -19.31
N ILE A 151 -3.85 12.69 -20.59
CA ILE A 151 -3.14 11.60 -21.27
C ILE A 151 -1.65 11.96 -21.45
N LEU A 152 -1.35 13.11 -22.07
CA LEU A 152 0.02 13.49 -22.43
C LEU A 152 0.92 13.68 -21.19
N VAL A 153 0.39 14.27 -20.12
CA VAL A 153 1.15 14.43 -18.87
C VAL A 153 1.36 13.07 -18.22
N GLY A 154 0.36 12.20 -18.20
CA GLY A 154 0.52 10.83 -17.71
C GLY A 154 1.65 10.09 -18.45
N ASP A 155 1.63 10.09 -19.78
CA ASP A 155 2.67 9.47 -20.61
C ASP A 155 4.05 10.07 -20.33
N ALA A 156 4.13 11.41 -20.18
CA ALA A 156 5.38 12.09 -19.86
C ALA A 156 5.93 11.71 -18.48
N LEU A 157 5.06 11.56 -17.45
CA LEU A 157 5.48 11.09 -16.12
C LEU A 157 6.02 9.67 -16.18
N PHE A 158 5.38 8.77 -16.93
CA PHE A 158 5.85 7.39 -17.11
C PHE A 158 7.21 7.35 -17.83
N ALA A 159 7.38 8.12 -18.90
CA ALA A 159 8.66 8.22 -19.61
C ALA A 159 9.77 8.76 -18.67
N LEU A 160 9.49 9.84 -17.96
CA LEU A 160 10.41 10.47 -17.01
C LEU A 160 10.83 9.54 -15.86
N ALA A 161 9.92 8.71 -15.36
CA ALA A 161 10.24 7.71 -14.32
C ALA A 161 11.33 6.72 -14.76
N ASN A 162 11.25 6.24 -16.00
CA ASN A 162 12.25 5.35 -16.57
C ASN A 162 13.57 6.09 -16.87
N GLU A 163 13.50 7.29 -17.41
CA GLU A 163 14.67 8.12 -17.72
C GLU A 163 15.51 8.39 -16.47
N LEU A 164 14.89 8.80 -15.35
CA LEU A 164 15.58 9.07 -14.08
C LEU A 164 16.36 7.88 -13.54
N LEU A 165 15.81 6.67 -13.64
CA LEU A 165 16.53 5.48 -13.21
C LEU A 165 17.70 5.16 -14.16
N LEU A 166 17.49 5.24 -15.46
CA LEU A 166 18.52 4.92 -16.47
C LEU A 166 19.69 5.91 -16.44
N GLU A 167 19.45 7.19 -16.08
CA GLU A 167 20.49 8.21 -15.92
C GLU A 167 21.52 7.89 -14.83
N LEU A 168 21.18 7.03 -13.85
CA LEU A 168 22.13 6.56 -12.84
C LEU A 168 23.27 5.73 -13.45
N GLY A 169 23.08 5.11 -14.61
CA GLY A 169 24.10 4.43 -15.38
C GLY A 169 24.72 3.18 -14.72
N THR A 170 24.08 2.62 -13.69
CA THR A 170 24.56 1.44 -12.96
C THR A 170 23.81 0.18 -13.34
N VAL A 171 24.36 -0.99 -13.00
CA VAL A 171 23.69 -2.28 -13.19
C VAL A 171 22.41 -2.37 -12.34
N GLU A 172 22.49 -1.88 -11.11
CA GLU A 172 21.39 -1.83 -10.16
C GLU A 172 20.25 -0.96 -10.71
N ALA A 173 20.56 0.18 -11.33
CA ALA A 173 19.58 1.03 -12.00
C ALA A 173 18.85 0.31 -13.14
N GLY A 174 19.57 -0.49 -13.93
CA GLY A 174 18.97 -1.33 -14.97
C GLY A 174 18.02 -2.40 -14.38
N ARG A 175 18.38 -3.00 -13.23
CA ARG A 175 17.52 -3.96 -12.50
C ARG A 175 16.27 -3.23 -11.92
N ALA A 176 16.46 -2.07 -11.32
CA ALA A 176 15.40 -1.23 -10.78
C ALA A 176 14.38 -0.82 -11.86
N THR A 177 14.89 -0.34 -13.02
CA THR A 177 14.04 0.02 -14.17
C THR A 177 13.22 -1.17 -14.67
N ARG A 178 13.79 -2.35 -14.73
CA ARG A 178 13.07 -3.57 -15.12
C ARG A 178 11.93 -3.88 -14.16
N ARG A 179 12.16 -3.81 -12.82
CA ARG A 179 11.10 -4.02 -11.82
C ARG A 179 10.00 -2.98 -11.95
N LEU A 180 10.35 -1.70 -12.10
CA LEU A 180 9.38 -0.63 -12.31
C LEU A 180 8.52 -0.87 -13.56
N THR A 181 9.15 -1.21 -14.69
CA THR A 181 8.44 -1.46 -15.95
C THR A 181 7.52 -2.69 -15.84
N THR A 182 7.96 -3.75 -15.15
CA THR A 182 7.13 -4.94 -14.90
C THR A 182 5.93 -4.59 -14.02
N ALA A 183 6.12 -3.84 -12.94
CA ALA A 183 5.05 -3.41 -12.05
C ALA A 183 4.07 -2.45 -12.76
N THR A 184 4.58 -1.56 -13.61
CA THR A 184 3.73 -0.64 -14.40
C THR A 184 2.87 -1.42 -15.39
N ARG A 185 3.42 -2.42 -16.07
CA ARG A 185 2.64 -3.28 -16.97
C ARG A 185 1.54 -4.02 -16.21
N ALA A 186 1.86 -4.61 -15.05
CA ALA A 186 0.87 -5.29 -14.21
C ALA A 186 -0.24 -4.30 -13.76
N LEU A 187 0.13 -3.07 -13.37
CA LEU A 187 -0.84 -2.01 -13.01
C LEU A 187 -1.79 -1.71 -14.18
N ILE A 188 -1.27 -1.59 -15.41
CA ILE A 188 -2.08 -1.36 -16.61
C ILE A 188 -2.98 -2.56 -16.90
N ASP A 189 -2.47 -3.78 -16.76
CA ASP A 189 -3.26 -5.02 -16.92
C ASP A 189 -4.40 -5.05 -15.89
N GLY A 190 -4.12 -4.68 -14.62
CA GLY A 190 -5.13 -4.59 -13.55
C GLY A 190 -6.20 -3.53 -13.84
N GLN A 191 -5.83 -2.36 -14.36
CA GLN A 191 -6.79 -1.34 -14.75
C GLN A 191 -7.68 -1.80 -15.92
N ALA A 192 -7.11 -2.50 -16.90
CA ALA A 192 -7.88 -3.06 -18.00
C ALA A 192 -8.86 -4.15 -17.52
N GLN A 193 -8.46 -4.98 -16.54
CA GLN A 193 -9.33 -5.94 -15.89
C GLN A 193 -10.47 -5.25 -15.16
N ASP A 194 -10.18 -4.22 -14.35
CA ASP A 194 -11.17 -3.45 -13.58
C ASP A 194 -12.27 -2.88 -14.50
N ILE A 195 -11.89 -2.16 -15.56
CA ILE A 195 -12.82 -1.64 -16.56
C ILE A 195 -13.64 -2.78 -17.22
N SER A 196 -13.01 -3.91 -17.53
CA SER A 196 -13.71 -5.03 -18.15
C SER A 196 -14.76 -5.65 -17.23
N TYR A 197 -14.55 -5.61 -15.91
CA TYR A 197 -15.43 -6.19 -14.90
C TYR A 197 -16.73 -5.39 -14.71
N GLU A 198 -16.74 -4.11 -15.04
CA GLU A 198 -17.97 -3.29 -15.03
C GLU A 198 -19.07 -3.88 -15.91
N HIS A 199 -18.68 -4.49 -17.02
CA HIS A 199 -19.59 -5.06 -18.02
C HIS A 199 -19.88 -6.57 -17.81
N ARG A 200 -19.32 -7.18 -16.75
CA ARG A 200 -19.52 -8.60 -16.44
C ARG A 200 -20.60 -8.80 -15.39
N ASP A 201 -21.46 -9.78 -15.60
CA ASP A 201 -22.48 -10.17 -14.61
C ASP A 201 -21.84 -10.77 -13.36
N ARG A 202 -20.76 -11.52 -13.53
CA ARG A 202 -20.04 -12.20 -12.44
C ARG A 202 -18.54 -12.07 -12.58
N VAL A 203 -17.89 -11.83 -11.45
CA VAL A 203 -16.44 -11.86 -11.23
C VAL A 203 -16.21 -12.80 -10.06
N SER A 204 -15.25 -13.72 -10.16
CA SER A 204 -14.89 -14.57 -9.02
C SER A 204 -14.00 -13.83 -8.02
N VAL A 205 -13.91 -14.36 -6.80
CA VAL A 205 -13.03 -13.79 -5.77
C VAL A 205 -11.56 -13.82 -6.22
N GLU A 206 -11.15 -14.90 -6.89
CA GLU A 206 -9.79 -15.07 -7.42
C GLU A 206 -9.49 -14.03 -8.50
N GLU A 207 -10.41 -13.78 -9.42
CA GLU A 207 -10.27 -12.75 -10.46
C GLU A 207 -10.18 -11.34 -9.84
N CYS A 208 -10.99 -11.06 -8.82
CA CYS A 208 -10.97 -9.78 -8.11
C CYS A 208 -9.63 -9.57 -7.40
N LEU A 209 -9.13 -10.59 -6.68
CA LEU A 209 -7.82 -10.53 -6.02
C LEU A 209 -6.66 -10.39 -7.02
N GLU A 210 -6.73 -11.04 -8.17
CA GLU A 210 -5.73 -10.90 -9.23
C GLU A 210 -5.72 -9.47 -9.79
N MET A 211 -6.89 -8.92 -10.08
CA MET A 211 -7.04 -7.54 -10.54
C MET A 211 -6.49 -6.54 -9.53
N GLU A 212 -6.83 -6.67 -8.25
CA GLU A 212 -6.33 -5.80 -7.18
C GLU A 212 -4.82 -5.95 -6.95
N GLY A 213 -4.32 -7.19 -7.03
CA GLY A 213 -2.90 -7.47 -6.99
C GLY A 213 -2.14 -6.77 -8.11
N ASN A 214 -2.70 -6.81 -9.32
CA ASN A 214 -2.14 -6.14 -10.48
C ASN A 214 -2.26 -4.60 -10.37
N LYS A 215 -3.44 -4.07 -10.08
CA LYS A 215 -3.72 -2.63 -10.05
C LYS A 215 -3.02 -1.92 -8.89
N THR A 216 -3.03 -2.51 -7.70
CA THR A 216 -2.52 -1.89 -6.46
C THR A 216 -1.27 -2.59 -5.93
N GLY A 217 -1.30 -3.92 -5.85
CA GLY A 217 -0.24 -4.73 -5.25
C GLY A 217 1.11 -4.59 -5.97
N ALA A 218 1.12 -4.64 -7.30
CA ALA A 218 2.34 -4.64 -8.10
C ALA A 218 3.21 -3.38 -7.90
N LEU A 219 2.60 -2.19 -7.83
CA LEU A 219 3.37 -0.96 -7.65
C LEU A 219 3.85 -0.80 -6.19
N LEU A 220 3.11 -1.28 -5.20
CA LEU A 220 3.58 -1.34 -3.81
C LEU A 220 4.71 -2.37 -3.65
N ALA A 221 4.63 -3.52 -4.32
CA ALA A 221 5.70 -4.50 -4.41
C ALA A 221 6.99 -3.89 -4.98
N CYS A 222 6.87 -3.16 -6.07
CA CYS A 222 7.99 -2.42 -6.64
C CYS A 222 8.55 -1.38 -5.67
N ALA A 223 7.70 -0.61 -4.99
CA ALA A 223 8.15 0.38 -4.00
C ALA A 223 8.97 -0.26 -2.87
N CYS A 224 8.58 -1.46 -2.40
CA CYS A 224 9.29 -2.18 -1.35
C CYS A 224 10.60 -2.83 -1.82
N SER A 225 10.83 -3.02 -3.12
CA SER A 225 12.02 -3.69 -3.63
C SER A 225 13.01 -2.76 -4.33
N ILE A 226 12.52 -1.66 -4.92
CA ILE A 226 13.32 -0.81 -5.81
C ILE A 226 14.50 -0.13 -5.09
N GLY A 227 14.30 0.34 -3.87
CA GLY A 227 15.36 0.95 -3.07
C GLY A 227 16.42 -0.07 -2.65
N ALA A 228 16.01 -1.30 -2.29
CA ALA A 228 16.93 -2.38 -1.98
C ALA A 228 17.80 -2.76 -3.18
N VAL A 229 17.18 -2.85 -4.38
CA VAL A 229 17.91 -3.10 -5.62
C VAL A 229 18.93 -2.01 -5.91
N LEU A 230 18.55 -0.74 -5.76
CA LEU A 230 19.48 0.39 -5.91
C LEU A 230 20.59 0.38 -4.86
N GLY A 231 20.29 -0.14 -3.65
CA GLY A 231 21.24 -0.36 -2.56
C GLY A 231 22.17 -1.57 -2.75
N GLY A 232 22.04 -2.30 -3.86
CA GLY A 232 22.89 -3.45 -4.17
C GLY A 232 22.42 -4.78 -3.59
N ALA A 233 21.18 -4.87 -3.12
CA ALA A 233 20.59 -6.13 -2.63
C ALA A 233 20.61 -7.22 -3.73
N ASP A 234 20.79 -8.45 -3.29
CA ASP A 234 20.62 -9.62 -4.14
C ASP A 234 19.14 -9.84 -4.52
N ASP A 235 18.89 -10.76 -5.45
CA ASP A 235 17.52 -11.03 -5.92
C ASP A 235 16.65 -11.66 -4.82
N VAL A 236 17.22 -12.46 -3.90
CA VAL A 236 16.47 -13.07 -2.80
C VAL A 236 15.90 -12.00 -1.87
N THR A 237 16.72 -11.04 -1.47
CA THR A 237 16.30 -9.93 -0.63
C THR A 237 15.28 -9.05 -1.35
N ALA A 238 15.55 -8.71 -2.62
CA ALA A 238 14.66 -7.87 -3.40
C ALA A 238 13.30 -8.54 -3.66
N ASP A 239 13.26 -9.84 -4.00
CA ASP A 239 12.03 -10.60 -4.24
C ASP A 239 11.22 -10.80 -2.97
N THR A 240 11.89 -10.94 -1.82
CA THR A 240 11.21 -11.02 -0.52
C THR A 240 10.53 -9.70 -0.16
N LEU A 241 11.21 -8.58 -0.35
CA LEU A 241 10.62 -7.25 -0.12
C LEU A 241 9.49 -6.97 -1.14
N GLU A 242 9.62 -7.44 -2.37
CA GLU A 242 8.56 -7.40 -3.37
C GLU A 242 7.33 -8.19 -2.93
N LYS A 243 7.54 -9.42 -2.41
CA LYS A 243 6.47 -10.24 -1.84
C LYS A 243 5.78 -9.52 -0.67
N TYR A 244 6.55 -8.96 0.27
CA TYR A 244 5.99 -8.14 1.34
C TYR A 244 5.10 -7.01 0.79
N GLY A 245 5.60 -6.23 -0.16
CA GLY A 245 4.88 -5.10 -0.74
C GLY A 245 3.63 -5.51 -1.51
N TYR A 246 3.65 -6.65 -2.21
CA TYR A 246 2.49 -7.19 -2.90
C TYR A 246 1.35 -7.54 -1.93
N HIS A 247 1.65 -8.28 -0.87
CA HIS A 247 0.66 -8.65 0.12
C HIS A 247 0.20 -7.47 0.97
N LEU A 248 1.09 -6.50 1.25
CA LEU A 248 0.70 -5.22 1.84
C LEU A 248 -0.29 -4.46 0.95
N GLY A 249 -0.08 -4.50 -0.38
CA GLY A 249 -0.97 -3.88 -1.36
C GLY A 249 -2.36 -4.50 -1.38
N LEU A 250 -2.45 -5.84 -1.33
CA LEU A 250 -3.72 -6.54 -1.21
C LEU A 250 -4.43 -6.25 0.11
N ALA A 251 -3.70 -6.23 1.23
CA ALA A 251 -4.27 -5.85 2.52
C ALA A 251 -4.79 -4.40 2.51
N PHE A 252 -4.03 -3.49 1.89
CA PHE A 252 -4.42 -2.09 1.72
C PHE A 252 -5.71 -1.97 0.90
N GLN A 253 -5.80 -2.67 -0.24
CA GLN A 253 -6.97 -2.62 -1.11
C GLN A 253 -8.20 -3.21 -0.43
N ALA A 254 -8.07 -4.36 0.24
CA ALA A 254 -9.19 -4.96 0.99
C ALA A 254 -9.74 -4.00 2.07
N VAL A 255 -8.86 -3.24 2.75
CA VAL A 255 -9.30 -2.20 3.70
C VAL A 255 -9.94 -1.01 2.97
N ASP A 256 -9.40 -0.57 1.83
CA ASP A 256 -9.97 0.53 1.03
C ASP A 256 -11.39 0.16 0.53
N ASP A 257 -11.60 -1.07 0.09
CA ASP A 257 -12.90 -1.60 -0.33
C ASP A 257 -13.94 -1.64 0.81
N LEU A 258 -13.49 -2.02 2.03
CA LEU A 258 -14.36 -1.92 3.21
C LEU A 258 -14.75 -0.47 3.49
N LEU A 259 -13.80 0.45 3.36
CA LEU A 259 -14.04 1.89 3.54
C LEU A 259 -14.88 2.49 2.41
N GLY A 260 -14.79 1.95 1.20
CA GLY A 260 -15.62 2.33 0.05
C GLY A 260 -17.13 2.08 0.26
N ILE A 261 -17.46 1.11 1.14
CA ILE A 261 -18.86 0.79 1.48
C ILE A 261 -19.24 1.36 2.87
N TRP A 262 -18.41 1.15 3.90
CA TRP A 262 -18.77 1.47 5.30
C TRP A 262 -17.90 2.58 5.92
N GLY A 263 -17.07 3.24 5.14
CA GLY A 263 -16.21 4.32 5.65
C GLY A 263 -16.99 5.58 6.01
N ASP A 264 -16.48 6.32 6.99
CA ASP A 264 -17.01 7.63 7.34
C ASP A 264 -16.61 8.65 6.25
N PRO A 265 -17.56 9.36 5.62
CA PRO A 265 -17.28 10.38 4.61
C PRO A 265 -16.31 11.46 5.05
N VAL A 266 -16.38 11.85 6.33
CA VAL A 266 -15.49 12.88 6.90
C VAL A 266 -14.04 12.40 6.91
N ALA A 267 -13.82 11.11 7.14
CA ALA A 267 -12.49 10.53 7.22
C ALA A 267 -11.95 10.09 5.86
N THR A 268 -12.81 9.56 4.99
CA THR A 268 -12.41 9.03 3.68
C THR A 268 -12.36 10.09 2.58
N GLY A 269 -13.09 11.20 2.77
CA GLY A 269 -13.29 12.21 1.72
C GLY A 269 -14.17 11.75 0.56
N LYS A 270 -14.77 10.55 0.66
CA LYS A 270 -15.68 9.96 -0.35
C LYS A 270 -17.11 9.95 0.20
N GLN A 271 -18.09 9.94 -0.68
CA GLN A 271 -19.48 9.76 -0.26
C GLN A 271 -19.67 8.36 0.33
N THR A 272 -20.62 8.21 1.26
CA THR A 272 -21.03 6.89 1.78
C THR A 272 -21.42 5.98 0.62
N TRP A 273 -21.01 4.71 0.72
CA TRP A 273 -21.25 3.69 -0.33
C TRP A 273 -20.69 4.05 -1.72
N SER A 274 -19.56 4.76 -1.77
CA SER A 274 -18.94 5.21 -3.03
C SER A 274 -18.80 4.08 -4.05
N ASP A 275 -18.36 2.88 -3.60
CA ASP A 275 -18.14 1.74 -4.48
C ASP A 275 -19.45 1.16 -5.03
N LEU A 276 -20.52 1.18 -4.22
CA LEU A 276 -21.85 0.77 -4.69
C LEU A 276 -22.42 1.78 -5.68
N ARG A 277 -22.18 3.09 -5.46
CA ARG A 277 -22.59 4.16 -6.39
C ARG A 277 -21.89 4.05 -7.74
N GLN A 278 -20.64 3.60 -7.73
CA GLN A 278 -19.83 3.36 -8.93
C GLN A 278 -20.01 1.96 -9.52
N ARG A 279 -20.90 1.11 -8.94
CA ARG A 279 -21.14 -0.29 -9.36
C ARG A 279 -19.86 -1.14 -9.38
N LYS A 280 -18.87 -0.81 -8.54
CA LYS A 280 -17.60 -1.55 -8.50
C LYS A 280 -17.80 -2.99 -8.07
N LYS A 281 -17.03 -3.89 -8.69
CA LYS A 281 -16.92 -5.29 -8.29
C LYS A 281 -15.84 -5.45 -7.21
N SER A 282 -15.97 -4.67 -6.11
CA SER A 282 -15.03 -4.71 -4.99
C SER A 282 -15.13 -6.01 -4.19
N LEU A 283 -14.07 -6.34 -3.42
CA LEU A 283 -13.99 -7.62 -2.68
C LEU A 283 -15.23 -7.92 -1.82
N PRO A 284 -15.80 -6.97 -1.04
CA PRO A 284 -16.98 -7.27 -0.24
C PRO A 284 -18.19 -7.70 -1.08
N VAL A 285 -18.37 -7.07 -2.24
CA VAL A 285 -19.47 -7.38 -3.18
C VAL A 285 -19.27 -8.76 -3.78
N VAL A 286 -18.08 -9.04 -4.31
CA VAL A 286 -17.76 -10.30 -4.97
C VAL A 286 -17.79 -11.47 -3.97
N ALA A 287 -17.26 -11.29 -2.75
CA ALA A 287 -17.31 -12.30 -1.70
C ALA A 287 -18.73 -12.60 -1.25
N ALA A 288 -19.59 -11.57 -1.10
CA ALA A 288 -21.00 -11.75 -0.78
C ALA A 288 -21.76 -12.54 -1.85
N LEU A 289 -21.50 -12.24 -3.12
CA LEU A 289 -22.12 -12.98 -4.25
C LEU A 289 -21.62 -14.42 -4.34
N ALA A 290 -20.38 -14.70 -3.94
CA ALA A 290 -19.80 -16.04 -3.95
C ALA A 290 -20.26 -16.90 -2.75
N ALA A 291 -20.71 -16.29 -1.66
CA ALA A 291 -21.10 -16.99 -0.44
C ALA A 291 -22.33 -17.90 -0.59
N GLY A 292 -23.23 -17.55 -1.51
CA GLY A 292 -24.50 -18.26 -1.73
C GLY A 292 -25.53 -18.02 -0.63
N GLY A 293 -26.73 -18.54 -0.82
CA GLY A 293 -27.85 -18.41 0.12
C GLY A 293 -28.72 -17.17 -0.13
N PRO A 294 -29.79 -16.99 0.69
CA PRO A 294 -30.85 -16.03 0.38
C PRO A 294 -30.40 -14.58 0.24
N ALA A 295 -29.47 -14.13 1.10
CA ALA A 295 -28.94 -12.76 1.04
C ALA A 295 -28.09 -12.54 -0.23
N SER A 296 -27.24 -13.51 -0.58
CA SER A 296 -26.44 -13.52 -1.81
C SER A 296 -27.32 -13.51 -3.05
N ASP A 297 -28.34 -14.36 -3.08
CA ASP A 297 -29.27 -14.45 -4.21
C ASP A 297 -30.05 -13.13 -4.40
N ARG A 298 -30.55 -12.56 -3.29
CA ARG A 298 -31.24 -11.26 -3.32
C ARG A 298 -30.33 -10.11 -3.75
N LEU A 299 -29.09 -10.09 -3.27
CA LEU A 299 -28.08 -9.12 -3.70
C LEU A 299 -27.85 -9.23 -5.22
N GLY A 300 -27.67 -10.46 -5.72
CA GLY A 300 -27.47 -10.71 -7.15
C GLY A 300 -28.62 -10.21 -8.01
N GLU A 301 -29.89 -10.43 -7.58
CA GLU A 301 -31.07 -9.89 -8.26
C GLU A 301 -31.03 -8.35 -8.32
N LEU A 302 -30.80 -7.69 -7.17
CA LEU A 302 -30.76 -6.22 -7.10
C LEU A 302 -29.67 -5.64 -7.99
N LEU A 303 -28.46 -6.18 -7.96
CA LEU A 303 -27.36 -5.69 -8.79
C LEU A 303 -27.63 -5.91 -10.30
N ALA A 304 -28.34 -6.99 -10.68
CA ALA A 304 -28.77 -7.20 -12.03
C ALA A 304 -29.89 -6.24 -12.48
N GLU A 305 -30.77 -5.82 -11.55
CA GLU A 305 -31.75 -4.75 -11.77
C GLU A 305 -31.05 -3.39 -11.92
N ASP A 306 -30.08 -3.09 -11.05
CA ASP A 306 -29.29 -1.85 -11.07
C ASP A 306 -28.53 -1.66 -12.41
N ALA A 307 -27.99 -2.75 -12.95
CA ALA A 307 -27.27 -2.72 -14.23
C ALA A 307 -28.17 -2.29 -15.41
N LYS A 308 -29.47 -2.47 -15.28
CA LYS A 308 -30.49 -2.14 -16.32
C LYS A 308 -31.20 -0.82 -16.03
N SER A 309 -31.05 -0.28 -14.84
CA SER A 309 -31.76 0.93 -14.42
C SER A 309 -31.17 2.16 -15.09
N SER A 310 -32.01 2.94 -15.76
CA SER A 310 -31.68 4.27 -16.26
C SER A 310 -31.74 5.34 -15.16
N ASP A 311 -32.24 5.01 -13.98
CA ASP A 311 -32.45 5.94 -12.85
C ASP A 311 -31.48 5.67 -11.69
N PHE A 312 -30.45 4.90 -11.93
CA PHE A 312 -29.49 4.49 -10.88
C PHE A 312 -28.77 5.70 -10.23
N GLU A 313 -28.51 6.74 -10.99
CA GLU A 313 -27.87 7.97 -10.46
C GLU A 313 -28.75 8.69 -9.42
N ASN A 314 -30.06 8.44 -9.42
CA ASN A 314 -31.03 9.03 -8.51
C ASN A 314 -31.39 8.12 -7.34
N PHE A 315 -30.69 6.98 -7.16
CA PHE A 315 -30.97 6.09 -6.04
C PHE A 315 -30.80 6.78 -4.71
N SER A 316 -31.76 6.52 -3.82
CA SER A 316 -31.78 7.05 -2.45
C SER A 316 -30.71 6.39 -1.58
N GLU A 317 -30.37 7.05 -0.48
CA GLU A 317 -29.49 6.48 0.56
C GLU A 317 -30.02 5.15 1.11
N GLU A 318 -31.36 4.98 1.19
CA GLU A 318 -31.99 3.74 1.67
C GLU A 318 -31.75 2.57 0.70
N GLU A 319 -31.74 2.81 -0.60
CA GLU A 319 -31.48 1.77 -1.61
C GLU A 319 -30.04 1.27 -1.54
N PHE A 320 -29.05 2.15 -1.34
CA PHE A 320 -27.65 1.75 -1.10
C PHE A 320 -27.49 1.05 0.25
N ALA A 321 -28.16 1.52 1.30
CA ALA A 321 -28.14 0.88 2.60
C ALA A 321 -28.65 -0.57 2.58
N VAL A 322 -29.71 -0.86 1.79
CA VAL A 322 -30.22 -2.22 1.60
C VAL A 322 -29.15 -3.12 0.97
N ARG A 323 -28.42 -2.64 -0.04
CA ARG A 323 -27.35 -3.40 -0.70
C ARG A 323 -26.19 -3.65 0.26
N ALA A 324 -25.77 -2.64 0.99
CA ALA A 324 -24.71 -2.77 2.00
C ALA A 324 -25.09 -3.77 3.11
N ALA A 325 -26.35 -3.76 3.57
CA ALA A 325 -26.86 -4.72 4.55
C ALA A 325 -26.87 -6.16 4.01
N LEU A 326 -27.26 -6.37 2.76
CA LEU A 326 -27.21 -7.68 2.12
C LEU A 326 -25.78 -8.21 1.95
N ILE A 327 -24.84 -7.34 1.60
CA ILE A 327 -23.41 -7.70 1.53
C ILE A 327 -22.90 -8.13 2.90
N GLU A 328 -23.28 -7.43 3.97
CA GLU A 328 -22.91 -7.78 5.34
C GLU A 328 -23.57 -9.09 5.78
N GLU A 329 -24.88 -9.27 5.53
CA GLU A 329 -25.64 -10.49 5.85
C GLU A 329 -25.09 -11.72 5.11
N ALA A 330 -24.69 -11.57 3.84
CA ALA A 330 -24.05 -12.62 3.07
C ALA A 330 -22.58 -12.89 3.49
N GLY A 331 -22.04 -12.14 4.45
CA GLY A 331 -20.70 -12.35 4.99
C GLY A 331 -19.56 -11.66 4.22
N GLY A 332 -19.86 -10.86 3.19
CA GLY A 332 -18.84 -10.21 2.35
C GLY A 332 -17.93 -9.26 3.14
N ARG A 333 -18.50 -8.51 4.10
CA ARG A 333 -17.73 -7.63 4.99
C ARG A 333 -16.71 -8.38 5.83
N GLU A 334 -17.15 -9.45 6.52
CA GLU A 334 -16.28 -10.23 7.41
C GLU A 334 -15.23 -11.00 6.60
N TRP A 335 -15.59 -11.55 5.45
CA TRP A 335 -14.68 -12.24 4.55
C TRP A 335 -13.55 -11.31 4.11
N THR A 336 -13.88 -10.10 3.66
CA THR A 336 -12.88 -9.10 3.23
C THR A 336 -11.98 -8.66 4.39
N ALA A 337 -12.55 -8.47 5.58
CA ALA A 337 -11.76 -8.16 6.77
C ALA A 337 -10.79 -9.30 7.16
N GLN A 338 -11.21 -10.56 6.99
CA GLN A 338 -10.33 -11.73 7.21
C GLN A 338 -9.24 -11.80 6.15
N GLU A 339 -9.58 -11.53 4.90
CA GLU A 339 -8.60 -11.50 3.80
C GLU A 339 -7.56 -10.41 4.02
N ALA A 340 -7.94 -9.21 4.43
CA ALA A 340 -7.00 -8.14 4.80
C ALA A 340 -6.00 -8.61 5.87
N ARG A 341 -6.49 -9.27 6.93
CA ARG A 341 -5.64 -9.84 7.99
C ARG A 341 -4.73 -10.96 7.47
N ARG A 342 -5.24 -11.82 6.60
CA ARG A 342 -4.46 -12.90 5.97
C ARG A 342 -3.32 -12.34 5.14
N GLN A 343 -3.59 -11.35 4.31
CA GLN A 343 -2.59 -10.71 3.46
C GLN A 343 -1.54 -9.98 4.30
N HIS A 344 -1.94 -9.28 5.36
CA HIS A 344 -1.04 -8.67 6.33
C HIS A 344 -0.10 -9.71 6.97
N THR A 345 -0.64 -10.84 7.43
CA THR A 345 0.18 -11.91 8.03
C THR A 345 1.24 -12.43 7.06
N ILE A 346 0.85 -12.69 5.79
CA ILE A 346 1.79 -13.15 4.76
C ILE A 346 2.89 -12.11 4.48
N ALA A 347 2.53 -10.82 4.49
CA ALA A 347 3.50 -9.75 4.34
C ALA A 347 4.54 -9.76 5.48
N ILE A 348 4.09 -9.84 6.72
CA ILE A 348 5.00 -9.88 7.88
C ILE A 348 5.89 -11.13 7.87
N GLU A 349 5.33 -12.32 7.61
CA GLU A 349 6.07 -13.57 7.54
C GLU A 349 7.16 -13.55 6.43
N ALA A 350 6.94 -12.82 5.35
CA ALA A 350 7.96 -12.66 4.32
C ALA A 350 9.23 -12.02 4.88
N LEU A 351 9.12 -11.01 5.75
CA LEU A 351 10.26 -10.31 6.35
C LEU A 351 11.13 -11.21 7.23
N ASP A 352 10.59 -12.30 7.78
CA ASP A 352 11.33 -13.25 8.64
C ASP A 352 12.33 -14.10 7.85
N THR A 353 12.26 -14.06 6.53
CA THR A 353 13.11 -14.90 5.64
C THR A 353 14.39 -14.19 5.17
N ILE A 354 14.57 -12.92 5.47
CA ILE A 354 15.76 -12.13 5.10
C ILE A 354 16.35 -11.41 6.31
N LEU A 355 17.65 -11.11 6.21
CA LEU A 355 18.37 -10.33 7.21
C LEU A 355 18.28 -8.84 6.86
N MET A 356 17.86 -8.03 7.81
CA MET A 356 17.89 -6.57 7.75
C MET A 356 18.10 -5.99 9.16
N PRO A 357 18.46 -4.71 9.30
CA PRO A 357 18.56 -4.08 10.62
C PRO A 357 17.23 -4.13 11.38
N ASP A 358 17.28 -4.47 12.68
CA ASP A 358 16.07 -4.65 13.51
C ASP A 358 15.13 -3.43 13.48
N HIS A 359 15.70 -2.22 13.52
CA HIS A 359 14.91 -1.00 13.48
C HIS A 359 14.19 -0.81 12.14
N VAL A 360 14.78 -1.24 11.01
CA VAL A 360 14.14 -1.18 9.69
C VAL A 360 13.01 -2.22 9.62
N ARG A 361 13.26 -3.44 10.14
CA ARG A 361 12.21 -4.45 10.24
C ARG A 361 11.02 -3.95 11.04
N ALA A 362 11.26 -3.31 12.19
CA ALA A 362 10.20 -2.72 13.00
C ALA A 362 9.40 -1.66 12.23
N GLN A 363 10.04 -0.83 11.42
CA GLN A 363 9.37 0.16 10.58
C GLN A 363 8.44 -0.49 9.54
N PHE A 364 8.87 -1.57 8.87
CA PHE A 364 8.02 -2.33 7.94
C PHE A 364 6.80 -2.94 8.64
N VAL A 365 6.98 -3.52 9.83
CA VAL A 365 5.90 -4.11 10.63
C VAL A 365 4.88 -3.04 11.01
N GLU A 366 5.31 -1.93 11.61
CA GLU A 366 4.43 -0.84 12.04
C GLU A 366 3.68 -0.19 10.87
N LEU A 367 4.34 -0.07 9.69
CA LEU A 367 3.66 0.42 8.49
C LEU A 367 2.58 -0.54 8.01
N ALA A 368 2.82 -1.86 8.07
CA ALA A 368 1.82 -2.86 7.72
C ALA A 368 0.64 -2.84 8.71
N ASP A 369 0.92 -2.74 10.01
CA ASP A 369 -0.10 -2.59 11.04
C ASP A 369 -0.94 -1.33 10.84
N PHE A 370 -0.30 -0.20 10.53
CA PHE A 370 -0.97 1.05 10.20
C PHE A 370 -1.93 0.91 9.02
N VAL A 371 -1.57 0.12 8.00
CA VAL A 371 -2.42 -0.12 6.82
C VAL A 371 -3.70 -0.87 7.20
N VAL A 372 -3.61 -1.91 8.04
CA VAL A 372 -4.74 -2.80 8.38
C VAL A 372 -5.61 -2.21 9.52
N VAL A 373 -5.00 -1.46 10.46
CA VAL A 373 -5.72 -0.84 11.58
C VAL A 373 -6.45 0.44 11.17
N ARG A 374 -6.30 0.90 9.94
CA ARG A 374 -7.04 2.03 9.41
C ARG A 374 -8.54 1.87 9.66
N LYS A 375 -9.02 2.47 10.73
CA LYS A 375 -10.46 2.55 11.02
C LYS A 375 -11.11 3.75 10.38
N ARG A 376 -10.32 4.66 9.82
CA ARG A 376 -10.85 5.94 9.29
C ARG A 376 -9.83 6.64 8.41
#